data_88f1f0121b75923a9600a086bc1449a9
#
_entry.id   88f1f0121b75923a9600a086bc1449a9
#
_cell.length_a   1.000
_cell.length_b   1.000
_cell.length_c   1.000
_cell.angle_alpha   90.00
_cell.angle_beta   90.00
_cell.angle_gamma   90.00
#
_symmetry.space_group_name_H-M   'P 1'
#
loop_
_entity.id
_entity.type
_entity.pdbx_description
1 polymer ?
#
loop_
_entity_poly.entity_id
_entity_poly.type
_entity_poly.pdbx_seq_one_letter_code
_entity_poly.pdbx_strand_id
1 'polypeptide(L)'
;MQKQGFYYPFIYSNLESYKFPKIFNIVNEDVYYNGAVAKSKIEQIEALEKLKKEIFSAKLKNVILSSECFQEFSFGMQDIEKLKKVLLEIGFKQINIIVYLRDPIDLVISFYNTELLLNRKVRYNLFQEENNCLSYGLHIANHKKTLQDWGNVFGKENLIVRLFNENDFYQGDLLKDFVYSIGLKWDDDFVVPEKRNETINLLGIELTKYLNLYLDGNLIYEIQKYFTFKEFDLIFRPKKKIVQIYSEYFEDLNEWVRKEFFPNKQNLFSKKDLTNYKENYELKEIKKEYWDKIAEFIANIIKNKNQIIIDKINNIKNKDSIITNQSKQTQIHLSKISRIELELSFQSKYGTAQQRIQNRLCYKLGQTMIINSKNIVDILFMPIYLLSTFLNYKQDQKIYHQKIKKDPTLKLPPLENYPDYQEALKMKNYFSYRLGEALMKASKTWYKGSLFKFPFLIKGIKKRNFHG
;
A
#
# COMPACT_ATOMS: atom_id res chain seq x y z
N MET A 1 -16.63 -21.92 -1.84
CA MET A 1 -17.79 -21.01 -2.02
C MET A 1 -17.81 -20.35 -3.41
N GLN A 2 -16.73 -19.74 -3.91
CA GLN A 2 -16.74 -19.09 -5.24
C GLN A 2 -17.14 -20.04 -6.38
N LYS A 3 -16.60 -21.26 -6.41
CA LYS A 3 -16.99 -22.29 -7.41
C LYS A 3 -18.48 -22.63 -7.38
N GLN A 4 -19.15 -22.42 -6.26
CA GLN A 4 -20.57 -22.66 -6.06
C GLN A 4 -21.42 -21.37 -6.16
N GLY A 5 -20.86 -20.29 -6.72
CA GLY A 5 -21.57 -19.05 -7.04
C GLY A 5 -21.68 -18.02 -5.93
N PHE A 6 -20.90 -18.16 -4.83
CA PHE A 6 -20.88 -17.23 -3.72
C PHE A 6 -19.60 -16.41 -3.69
N TYR A 7 -19.75 -15.11 -3.45
CA TYR A 7 -18.66 -14.15 -3.37
C TYR A 7 -18.57 -13.55 -1.96
N TYR A 8 -17.35 -13.51 -1.43
CA TYR A 8 -17.01 -12.78 -0.20
C TYR A 8 -16.08 -11.63 -0.60
N PRO A 9 -16.49 -10.37 -0.48
CA PRO A 9 -15.71 -9.23 -0.98
C PRO A 9 -14.31 -9.12 -0.35
N PHE A 10 -13.29 -8.90 -1.18
CA PHE A 10 -11.90 -8.78 -0.75
C PHE A 10 -11.65 -7.50 0.06
N ILE A 11 -12.28 -6.40 -0.35
CA ILE A 11 -12.21 -5.13 0.39
C ILE A 11 -12.69 -5.32 1.83
N TYR A 12 -13.56 -6.28 2.03
CA TYR A 12 -14.12 -6.64 3.29
C TYR A 12 -13.15 -7.42 4.17
N SER A 13 -12.39 -8.35 3.60
CA SER A 13 -11.38 -9.15 4.31
C SER A 13 -10.19 -8.31 4.79
N ASN A 14 -9.93 -7.16 4.15
CA ASN A 14 -8.87 -6.22 4.50
C ASN A 14 -9.34 -5.08 5.42
N LEU A 15 -10.65 -4.93 5.61
CA LEU A 15 -11.21 -4.02 6.59
C LEU A 15 -11.35 -4.80 7.91
N GLU A 16 -10.82 -4.23 8.98
CA GLU A 16 -11.15 -4.73 10.31
C GLU A 16 -12.68 -4.77 10.44
N SER A 17 -13.22 -5.89 10.93
CA SER A 17 -14.68 -6.17 10.92
C SER A 17 -15.55 -5.02 11.47
N TYR A 18 -15.03 -4.24 12.41
CA TYR A 18 -15.70 -3.09 13.02
C TYR A 18 -15.85 -1.88 12.07
N LYS A 19 -15.12 -1.82 10.95
CA LYS A 19 -15.25 -0.73 9.98
C LYS A 19 -16.40 -0.92 9.01
N PHE A 20 -16.95 -2.12 8.95
CA PHE A 20 -17.98 -2.46 7.98
C PHE A 20 -19.28 -1.66 8.14
N PRO A 21 -19.89 -1.53 9.31
CA PRO A 21 -21.08 -0.69 9.47
C PRO A 21 -20.85 0.76 9.09
N LYS A 22 -19.63 1.29 9.24
CA LYS A 22 -19.25 2.65 8.85
C LYS A 22 -19.28 2.88 7.33
N ILE A 23 -18.98 1.85 6.52
CA ILE A 23 -19.08 1.94 5.05
C ILE A 23 -20.51 2.24 4.61
N PHE A 24 -21.49 1.71 5.33
CA PHE A 24 -22.91 1.94 5.02
C PHE A 24 -23.47 3.23 5.63
N ASN A 25 -22.64 4.04 6.29
CA ASN A 25 -23.07 5.25 7.00
C ASN A 25 -24.17 4.98 8.05
N ILE A 26 -24.08 3.81 8.71
CA ILE A 26 -25.10 3.28 9.59
C ILE A 26 -24.85 3.75 11.03
N VAL A 27 -23.59 4.02 11.40
CA VAL A 27 -23.18 4.43 12.73
C VAL A 27 -23.04 5.95 12.77
N ASN A 28 -23.69 6.61 13.75
CA ASN A 28 -23.54 8.04 13.99
C ASN A 28 -22.09 8.41 14.28
N GLU A 29 -21.68 9.60 13.86
CA GLU A 29 -20.29 10.12 13.93
C GLU A 29 -19.70 10.14 15.36
N ASP A 30 -20.56 10.07 16.40
CA ASP A 30 -20.20 10.23 17.81
C ASP A 30 -19.82 8.92 18.54
N VAL A 31 -19.89 7.76 17.88
CA VAL A 31 -19.53 6.50 18.51
C VAL A 31 -18.04 6.22 18.32
N TYR A 32 -17.27 6.54 19.34
CA TYR A 32 -15.83 6.25 19.44
C TYR A 32 -15.59 4.75 19.55
N TYR A 33 -15.13 4.14 18.47
CA TYR A 33 -14.50 2.82 18.46
C TYR A 33 -12.98 2.99 18.38
N ASN A 34 -12.27 2.72 19.46
CA ASN A 34 -10.81 2.69 19.57
C ASN A 34 -10.04 3.86 18.93
N GLY A 35 -10.52 5.10 19.08
CA GLY A 35 -9.82 6.30 18.63
C GLY A 35 -9.71 6.47 17.09
N ALA A 36 -10.27 5.55 16.31
CA ALA A 36 -10.32 5.68 14.85
C ALA A 36 -11.68 6.23 14.42
N VAL A 37 -11.81 7.52 14.45
CA VAL A 37 -12.90 8.23 13.77
C VAL A 37 -12.80 7.89 12.28
N ALA A 38 -13.90 7.46 11.65
CA ALA A 38 -13.97 7.42 10.19
C ALA A 38 -13.65 8.82 9.67
N LYS A 39 -12.52 8.98 9.03
CA LYS A 39 -11.87 10.29 8.80
C LYS A 39 -12.68 11.25 7.96
N SER A 40 -13.66 10.82 7.19
CA SER A 40 -14.61 11.72 6.53
C SER A 40 -15.77 10.97 5.87
N LYS A 41 -16.87 11.65 5.66
CA LYS A 41 -17.99 11.20 4.83
C LYS A 41 -17.54 10.80 3.40
N ILE A 42 -16.44 11.37 2.92
CA ILE A 42 -15.84 11.09 1.63
C ILE A 42 -15.24 9.67 1.61
N GLU A 43 -14.49 9.28 2.65
CA GLU A 43 -13.89 7.92 2.75
C GLU A 43 -14.96 6.82 2.81
N GLN A 44 -16.11 7.12 3.44
CA GLN A 44 -17.24 6.17 3.48
C GLN A 44 -17.86 5.97 2.10
N ILE A 45 -18.07 7.06 1.35
CA ILE A 45 -18.59 7.02 -0.02
C ILE A 45 -17.62 6.27 -0.93
N GLU A 46 -16.32 6.56 -0.84
CA GLU A 46 -15.30 5.87 -1.63
C GLU A 46 -15.22 4.37 -1.32
N ALA A 47 -15.33 3.99 -0.05
CA ALA A 47 -15.33 2.59 0.37
C ALA A 47 -16.58 1.86 -0.15
N LEU A 48 -17.75 2.50 -0.10
CA LEU A 48 -18.98 1.95 -0.64
C LEU A 48 -18.93 1.77 -2.17
N GLU A 49 -18.39 2.75 -2.88
CA GLU A 49 -18.20 2.65 -4.34
C GLU A 49 -17.18 1.57 -4.73
N LYS A 50 -16.12 1.39 -3.94
CA LYS A 50 -15.18 0.28 -4.11
C LYS A 50 -15.86 -1.07 -3.91
N LEU A 51 -16.67 -1.20 -2.85
CA LEU A 51 -17.43 -2.42 -2.57
C LEU A 51 -18.40 -2.74 -3.72
N LYS A 52 -19.14 -1.75 -4.21
CA LYS A 52 -20.03 -1.91 -5.36
C LYS A 52 -19.28 -2.41 -6.59
N LYS A 53 -18.18 -1.74 -6.96
CA LYS A 53 -17.35 -2.15 -8.10
C LYS A 53 -16.82 -3.57 -7.97
N GLU A 54 -16.38 -3.94 -6.77
CA GLU A 54 -15.87 -5.28 -6.48
C GLU A 54 -16.96 -6.35 -6.66
N ILE A 55 -18.15 -6.12 -6.08
CA ILE A 55 -19.30 -7.02 -6.20
C ILE A 55 -19.71 -7.19 -7.67
N PHE A 56 -19.85 -6.09 -8.42
CA PHE A 56 -20.23 -6.14 -9.84
C PHE A 56 -19.17 -6.85 -10.70
N SER A 57 -17.89 -6.63 -10.38
CA SER A 57 -16.78 -7.24 -11.13
C SER A 57 -16.68 -8.75 -10.90
N ALA A 58 -17.11 -9.24 -9.75
CA ALA A 58 -17.08 -10.66 -9.41
C ALA A 58 -18.03 -11.51 -10.28
N LYS A 59 -19.07 -10.90 -10.86
CA LYS A 59 -20.08 -11.56 -11.72
C LYS A 59 -20.74 -12.78 -11.07
N LEU A 60 -20.73 -12.87 -9.74
CA LEU A 60 -21.34 -13.95 -8.97
C LEU A 60 -22.72 -13.51 -8.49
N LYS A 61 -23.65 -14.48 -8.38
CA LYS A 61 -25.05 -14.18 -8.07
C LYS A 61 -25.30 -13.91 -6.60
N ASN A 62 -24.50 -14.52 -5.72
CA ASN A 62 -24.68 -14.47 -4.27
C ASN A 62 -23.48 -13.81 -3.61
N VAL A 63 -23.73 -12.98 -2.61
CA VAL A 63 -22.70 -12.27 -1.83
C VAL A 63 -22.92 -12.52 -0.37
N ILE A 64 -21.85 -12.82 0.37
CA ILE A 64 -21.85 -12.97 1.82
C ILE A 64 -21.22 -11.74 2.44
N LEU A 65 -21.95 -11.09 3.33
CA LEU A 65 -21.46 -9.99 4.15
C LEU A 65 -21.56 -10.39 5.62
N SER A 66 -20.45 -10.36 6.36
CA SER A 66 -20.40 -10.79 7.75
C SER A 66 -19.67 -9.79 8.62
N SER A 67 -20.23 -9.41 9.76
CA SER A 67 -19.61 -8.53 10.75
C SER A 67 -20.17 -8.79 12.14
N GLU A 68 -19.28 -8.78 13.13
CA GLU A 68 -19.66 -8.81 14.55
C GLU A 68 -20.42 -7.55 14.96
N CYS A 69 -20.10 -6.41 14.31
CA CYS A 69 -20.69 -5.12 14.65
C CYS A 69 -22.17 -4.98 14.31
N PHE A 70 -22.77 -5.91 13.60
CA PHE A 70 -24.22 -5.95 13.40
C PHE A 70 -25.01 -6.28 14.69
N GLN A 71 -24.37 -6.77 15.74
CA GLN A 71 -24.93 -7.07 17.03
C GLN A 71 -24.55 -6.05 18.12
N GLU A 72 -23.74 -5.04 17.80
CA GLU A 72 -23.22 -4.11 18.81
C GLU A 72 -24.20 -3.00 19.23
N PHE A 73 -23.83 -2.25 20.27
CA PHE A 73 -24.58 -1.24 21.00
C PHE A 73 -25.38 -0.23 20.21
N SER A 74 -24.90 0.15 19.06
CA SER A 74 -25.44 1.27 18.27
C SER A 74 -26.36 0.83 17.16
N PHE A 75 -26.61 -0.49 17.04
CA PHE A 75 -27.44 -1.02 15.96
C PHE A 75 -28.91 -1.06 16.40
N GLY A 76 -29.59 0.08 16.23
CA GLY A 76 -31.03 0.19 16.42
C GLY A 76 -31.82 -0.10 15.14
N MET A 77 -33.13 -0.14 15.23
CA MET A 77 -34.02 -0.39 14.07
C MET A 77 -33.72 0.59 12.90
N GLN A 78 -33.45 1.86 13.16
CA GLN A 78 -33.12 2.84 12.13
C GLN A 78 -31.83 2.50 11.36
N ASP A 79 -30.86 1.90 12.04
CA ASP A 79 -29.62 1.52 11.41
C ASP A 79 -29.80 0.28 10.53
N ILE A 80 -30.65 -0.66 10.97
CA ILE A 80 -31.03 -1.83 10.17
C ILE A 80 -31.80 -1.38 8.92
N GLU A 81 -32.70 -0.40 9.03
CA GLU A 81 -33.42 0.19 7.89
C GLU A 81 -32.49 0.86 6.89
N LYS A 82 -31.50 1.65 7.38
CA LYS A 82 -30.46 2.24 6.53
C LYS A 82 -29.65 1.16 5.80
N LEU A 83 -29.24 0.11 6.51
CA LEU A 83 -28.53 -1.01 5.91
C LEU A 83 -29.34 -1.64 4.77
N LYS A 84 -30.61 -1.96 5.02
CA LYS A 84 -31.51 -2.51 3.99
C LYS A 84 -31.57 -1.60 2.76
N LYS A 85 -31.77 -0.28 2.99
CA LYS A 85 -31.84 0.69 1.90
C LYS A 85 -30.57 0.67 1.04
N VAL A 86 -29.40 0.71 1.66
CA VAL A 86 -28.12 0.70 0.94
C VAL A 86 -27.92 -0.61 0.18
N LEU A 87 -28.28 -1.76 0.78
CA LEU A 87 -28.17 -3.04 0.10
C LEU A 87 -29.10 -3.14 -1.14
N LEU A 88 -30.32 -2.58 -1.06
CA LEU A 88 -31.22 -2.49 -2.21
C LEU A 88 -30.67 -1.53 -3.30
N GLU A 89 -30.07 -0.41 -2.92
CA GLU A 89 -29.41 0.53 -3.83
C GLU A 89 -28.18 -0.09 -4.53
N ILE A 90 -27.47 -1.02 -3.88
CA ILE A 90 -26.42 -1.82 -4.53
C ILE A 90 -26.99 -2.76 -5.58
N GLY A 91 -28.25 -3.15 -5.46
CA GLY A 91 -28.95 -3.99 -6.42
C GLY A 91 -29.30 -5.39 -5.93
N PHE A 92 -29.14 -5.67 -4.62
CA PHE A 92 -29.59 -6.94 -4.06
C PHE A 92 -31.13 -7.03 -4.06
N LYS A 93 -31.66 -8.12 -4.60
CA LYS A 93 -33.11 -8.36 -4.70
C LYS A 93 -33.65 -9.17 -3.53
N GLN A 94 -32.84 -10.09 -3.04
CA GLN A 94 -33.16 -10.94 -1.90
C GLN A 94 -32.01 -10.85 -0.89
N ILE A 95 -32.36 -10.63 0.37
CA ILE A 95 -31.41 -10.46 1.46
C ILE A 95 -31.85 -11.38 2.58
N ASN A 96 -31.01 -12.37 2.88
CA ASN A 96 -31.23 -13.32 3.99
C ASN A 96 -30.31 -12.94 5.15
N ILE A 97 -30.85 -12.94 6.35
CA ILE A 97 -30.12 -12.64 7.59
C ILE A 97 -29.82 -13.93 8.32
N ILE A 98 -28.56 -14.26 8.49
CA ILE A 98 -28.12 -15.45 9.21
C ILE A 98 -27.65 -15.03 10.58
N VAL A 99 -28.20 -15.62 11.63
CA VAL A 99 -27.84 -15.33 13.00
C VAL A 99 -27.63 -16.61 13.80
N TYR A 100 -26.52 -16.67 14.54
CA TYR A 100 -26.22 -17.74 15.49
C TYR A 100 -26.47 -17.24 16.90
N LEU A 101 -27.44 -17.88 17.59
CA LEU A 101 -27.79 -17.53 18.96
C LEU A 101 -27.04 -18.43 19.94
N ARG A 102 -26.31 -17.81 20.85
CA ARG A 102 -25.59 -18.47 21.94
C ARG A 102 -26.37 -18.33 23.25
N ASP A 103 -26.21 -19.30 24.17
CA ASP A 103 -26.76 -19.16 25.52
C ASP A 103 -26.40 -17.77 26.08
N PRO A 104 -27.38 -16.98 26.59
CA PRO A 104 -27.15 -15.59 26.98
C PRO A 104 -26.03 -15.39 28.00
N ILE A 105 -25.91 -16.25 29.02
CA ILE A 105 -24.83 -16.11 30.00
C ILE A 105 -23.46 -16.43 29.40
N ASP A 106 -23.38 -17.44 28.53
CA ASP A 106 -22.14 -17.80 27.85
C ASP A 106 -21.72 -16.70 26.85
N LEU A 107 -22.70 -16.02 26.23
CA LEU A 107 -22.46 -14.89 25.35
C LEU A 107 -21.91 -13.68 26.14
N VAL A 108 -22.54 -13.37 27.28
CA VAL A 108 -22.10 -12.25 28.15
C VAL A 108 -20.71 -12.50 28.75
N ILE A 109 -20.39 -13.75 29.15
CA ILE A 109 -19.03 -14.10 29.59
C ILE A 109 -18.02 -13.93 28.46
N SER A 110 -18.36 -14.38 27.26
CA SER A 110 -17.49 -14.22 26.08
C SER A 110 -17.26 -12.75 25.74
N PHE A 111 -18.31 -11.95 25.81
CA PHE A 111 -18.24 -10.51 25.58
C PHE A 111 -17.37 -9.81 26.63
N TYR A 112 -17.53 -10.16 27.91
CA TYR A 112 -16.68 -9.66 29.00
C TYR A 112 -15.20 -9.93 28.76
N ASN A 113 -14.84 -11.15 28.32
CA ASN A 113 -13.46 -11.49 27.99
C ASN A 113 -12.91 -10.65 26.84
N THR A 114 -13.72 -10.43 25.80
CA THR A 114 -13.37 -9.59 24.66
C THR A 114 -13.14 -8.14 25.07
N GLU A 115 -14.03 -7.57 25.88
CA GLU A 115 -13.93 -6.22 26.39
C GLU A 115 -12.66 -6.01 27.25
N LEU A 116 -12.33 -7.00 28.10
CA LEU A 116 -11.09 -7.01 28.88
C LEU A 116 -9.86 -6.98 27.97
N LEU A 117 -9.82 -7.86 27.00
CA LEU A 117 -8.70 -7.97 26.07
C LEU A 117 -8.54 -6.68 25.25
N LEU A 118 -9.62 -6.03 24.85
CA LEU A 118 -9.61 -4.77 24.10
C LEU A 118 -9.29 -3.54 24.96
N ASN A 119 -8.98 -3.73 26.24
CA ASN A 119 -8.76 -2.64 27.22
C ASN A 119 -9.90 -1.59 27.21
N ARG A 120 -11.11 -2.04 26.95
CA ARG A 120 -12.29 -1.19 27.11
C ARG A 120 -12.55 -1.04 28.60
N LYS A 121 -13.03 0.11 29.04
CA LYS A 121 -13.29 0.42 30.46
C LYS A 121 -14.34 -0.51 31.07
N VAL A 122 -13.98 -1.75 31.29
CA VAL A 122 -14.84 -2.78 31.87
C VAL A 122 -14.80 -2.64 33.39
N ARG A 123 -15.97 -2.77 34.01
CA ARG A 123 -16.02 -2.95 35.47
C ARG A 123 -15.48 -4.36 35.79
N TYR A 124 -14.24 -4.44 36.25
CA TYR A 124 -13.57 -5.71 36.54
C TYR A 124 -14.32 -6.62 37.52
N ASN A 125 -15.18 -6.05 38.38
CA ASN A 125 -15.95 -6.75 39.39
C ASN A 125 -17.40 -7.08 38.95
N LEU A 126 -17.70 -6.91 37.68
CA LEU A 126 -19.07 -7.02 37.17
C LEU A 126 -19.77 -8.34 37.58
N PHE A 127 -19.04 -9.47 37.49
CA PHE A 127 -19.54 -10.79 37.86
C PHE A 127 -19.37 -11.12 39.36
N GLN A 128 -19.04 -10.12 40.18
CA GLN A 128 -18.98 -10.22 41.64
C GLN A 128 -20.09 -9.42 42.32
N GLU A 129 -20.69 -8.43 41.61
CA GLU A 129 -21.75 -7.56 42.11
C GLU A 129 -23.12 -7.99 41.60
N GLU A 130 -23.94 -8.54 42.48
CA GLU A 130 -25.27 -9.05 42.12
C GLU A 130 -26.25 -7.96 41.69
N ASN A 131 -26.17 -6.79 42.29
CA ASN A 131 -27.16 -5.69 42.11
C ASN A 131 -27.12 -5.03 40.72
N ASN A 132 -26.03 -5.12 39.99
CA ASN A 132 -25.84 -4.43 38.69
C ASN A 132 -25.45 -5.35 37.53
N CYS A 133 -25.37 -6.66 37.74
CA CYS A 133 -24.88 -7.59 36.72
C CYS A 133 -25.74 -7.58 35.45
N LEU A 134 -27.06 -7.47 35.56
CA LEU A 134 -27.98 -7.47 34.42
C LEU A 134 -27.81 -6.27 33.48
N SER A 135 -27.32 -5.11 33.98
CA SER A 135 -27.11 -3.95 33.11
C SER A 135 -26.06 -4.17 32.04
N TYR A 136 -25.20 -5.16 32.25
CA TYR A 136 -24.12 -5.50 31.33
C TYR A 136 -24.53 -6.61 30.36
N GLY A 137 -24.28 -6.41 29.09
CA GLY A 137 -24.51 -7.43 28.07
C GLY A 137 -25.96 -7.68 27.68
N LEU A 138 -26.96 -7.03 28.32
CA LEU A 138 -28.36 -7.19 27.95
C LEU A 138 -28.65 -6.88 26.49
N HIS A 139 -27.99 -5.87 25.96
CA HIS A 139 -28.17 -5.42 24.57
C HIS A 139 -27.71 -6.48 23.55
N ILE A 140 -26.67 -7.26 23.83
CA ILE A 140 -26.19 -8.33 22.95
C ILE A 140 -26.90 -9.65 23.18
N ALA A 141 -27.35 -9.93 24.39
CA ALA A 141 -27.93 -11.23 24.78
C ALA A 141 -29.46 -11.26 24.68
N ASN A 142 -30.12 -10.15 24.37
CA ASN A 142 -31.57 -10.12 24.16
C ASN A 142 -31.93 -10.59 22.74
N HIS A 143 -31.88 -11.89 22.54
CA HIS A 143 -32.15 -12.53 21.25
C HIS A 143 -33.58 -12.23 20.72
N LYS A 144 -34.56 -12.11 21.59
CA LYS A 144 -35.94 -11.73 21.21
C LYS A 144 -35.93 -10.38 20.50
N LYS A 145 -35.33 -9.36 21.14
CA LYS A 145 -35.25 -8.01 20.57
C LYS A 145 -34.49 -8.02 19.23
N THR A 146 -33.33 -8.66 19.18
CA THR A 146 -32.55 -8.79 17.95
C THR A 146 -33.39 -9.37 16.81
N LEU A 147 -34.04 -10.51 17.04
CA LEU A 147 -34.84 -11.19 16.02
C LEU A 147 -36.05 -10.38 15.60
N GLN A 148 -36.68 -9.67 16.53
CA GLN A 148 -37.78 -8.74 16.23
C GLN A 148 -37.31 -7.56 15.36
N ASP A 149 -36.25 -6.88 15.73
CA ASP A 149 -35.75 -5.74 15.00
C ASP A 149 -35.35 -6.11 13.56
N TRP A 150 -34.57 -7.16 13.41
CA TRP A 150 -34.17 -7.64 12.08
C TRP A 150 -35.34 -8.22 11.28
N GLY A 151 -36.22 -8.95 11.93
CA GLY A 151 -37.42 -9.51 11.29
C GLY A 151 -38.42 -8.45 10.83
N ASN A 152 -38.59 -7.39 11.60
CA ASN A 152 -39.46 -6.26 11.22
C ASN A 152 -38.94 -5.53 9.97
N VAL A 153 -37.60 -5.44 9.81
CA VAL A 153 -37.01 -4.74 8.67
C VAL A 153 -36.88 -5.64 7.46
N PHE A 154 -36.35 -6.85 7.60
CA PHE A 154 -36.05 -7.73 6.47
C PHE A 154 -37.15 -8.74 6.14
N GLY A 155 -38.09 -8.99 7.05
CA GLY A 155 -39.09 -10.05 6.99
C GLY A 155 -38.63 -11.28 7.81
N LYS A 156 -39.55 -11.84 8.61
CA LYS A 156 -39.27 -12.99 9.45
C LYS A 156 -38.83 -14.21 8.62
N GLU A 157 -39.41 -14.37 7.45
CA GLU A 157 -39.14 -15.42 6.49
C GLU A 157 -37.72 -15.40 5.92
N ASN A 158 -37.07 -14.27 5.99
CA ASN A 158 -35.69 -14.07 5.55
C ASN A 158 -34.67 -14.24 6.69
N LEU A 159 -35.12 -14.57 7.92
CA LEU A 159 -34.22 -14.86 9.02
C LEU A 159 -33.88 -16.35 9.06
N ILE A 160 -32.61 -16.68 8.94
CA ILE A 160 -32.04 -18.02 9.11
C ILE A 160 -31.43 -18.05 10.51
N VAL A 161 -32.22 -18.52 11.49
CA VAL A 161 -31.82 -18.56 12.90
C VAL A 161 -31.22 -19.91 13.24
N ARG A 162 -29.99 -19.90 13.79
CA ARG A 162 -29.24 -21.09 14.18
C ARG A 162 -28.83 -20.99 15.65
N LEU A 163 -28.62 -22.11 16.31
CA LEU A 163 -28.08 -22.14 17.67
C LEU A 163 -26.58 -22.39 17.63
N PHE A 164 -25.82 -21.60 18.41
CA PHE A 164 -24.39 -21.77 18.57
C PHE A 164 -24.10 -22.82 19.65
N ASN A 165 -24.28 -24.08 19.26
CA ASN A 165 -24.05 -25.24 20.12
C ASN A 165 -23.64 -26.44 19.25
N GLU A 166 -22.59 -27.15 19.64
CA GLU A 166 -22.05 -28.29 18.87
C GLU A 166 -23.12 -29.38 18.59
N ASN A 167 -24.06 -29.61 19.54
CA ASN A 167 -25.14 -30.58 19.37
C ASN A 167 -26.22 -30.12 18.36
N ASP A 168 -26.27 -28.82 18.05
CA ASP A 168 -27.23 -28.21 17.12
C ASP A 168 -26.64 -27.95 15.74
N PHE A 169 -25.32 -28.02 15.60
CA PHE A 169 -24.66 -27.82 14.32
C PHE A 169 -24.89 -28.97 13.36
N TYR A 170 -25.06 -28.66 12.10
CA TYR A 170 -25.09 -29.64 11.04
C TYR A 170 -23.79 -30.45 11.03
N GLN A 171 -23.87 -31.77 11.20
CA GLN A 171 -22.74 -32.69 11.36
C GLN A 171 -21.77 -32.29 12.52
N GLY A 172 -22.26 -31.62 13.55
CA GLY A 172 -21.46 -31.25 14.73
C GLY A 172 -20.36 -30.19 14.48
N ASP A 173 -20.38 -29.51 13.36
CA ASP A 173 -19.32 -28.56 12.98
C ASP A 173 -19.92 -27.22 12.54
N LEU A 174 -19.43 -26.13 13.12
CA LEU A 174 -19.92 -24.77 12.85
C LEU A 174 -19.76 -24.37 11.38
N LEU A 175 -18.61 -24.68 10.75
CA LEU A 175 -18.35 -24.27 9.37
C LEU A 175 -19.23 -25.05 8.40
N LYS A 176 -19.44 -26.34 8.66
CA LYS A 176 -20.38 -27.17 7.87
C LYS A 176 -21.81 -26.69 8.05
N ASP A 177 -22.17 -26.29 9.27
CA ASP A 177 -23.49 -25.74 9.57
C ASP A 177 -23.74 -24.42 8.83
N PHE A 178 -22.76 -23.56 8.81
CA PHE A 178 -22.85 -22.31 8.06
C PHE A 178 -22.98 -22.55 6.54
N VAL A 179 -22.14 -23.42 5.98
CA VAL A 179 -22.21 -23.79 4.56
C VAL A 179 -23.59 -24.40 4.22
N TYR A 180 -24.11 -25.28 5.08
CA TYR A 180 -25.45 -25.83 4.95
C TYR A 180 -26.54 -24.74 5.01
N SER A 181 -26.41 -23.79 5.94
CA SER A 181 -27.41 -22.74 6.15
C SER A 181 -27.57 -21.79 4.96
N ILE A 182 -26.54 -21.64 4.13
CA ILE A 182 -26.57 -20.87 2.88
C ILE A 182 -26.91 -21.71 1.64
N GLY A 183 -27.33 -22.98 1.85
CA GLY A 183 -27.72 -23.86 0.76
C GLY A 183 -26.58 -24.50 -0.04
N LEU A 184 -25.36 -24.46 0.47
CA LEU A 184 -24.19 -25.06 -0.16
C LEU A 184 -23.92 -26.46 0.40
N LYS A 185 -23.20 -27.27 -0.36
CA LYS A 185 -22.68 -28.56 0.08
C LYS A 185 -21.21 -28.41 0.46
N TRP A 186 -20.83 -28.99 1.60
CA TRP A 186 -19.44 -29.10 2.01
C TRP A 186 -18.71 -30.10 1.12
N ASP A 187 -17.55 -29.76 0.63
CA ASP A 187 -16.66 -30.58 -0.18
C ASP A 187 -15.19 -30.38 0.22
N ASP A 188 -14.29 -31.13 -0.41
CA ASP A 188 -12.85 -31.11 -0.12
C ASP A 188 -12.14 -29.81 -0.56
N ASP A 189 -12.81 -28.93 -1.31
CA ASP A 189 -12.29 -27.62 -1.70
C ASP A 189 -12.37 -26.59 -0.56
N PHE A 190 -13.09 -26.89 0.54
CA PHE A 190 -13.14 -26.00 1.70
C PHE A 190 -11.89 -26.13 2.56
N VAL A 191 -11.18 -25.03 2.72
CA VAL A 191 -10.04 -24.94 3.63
C VAL A 191 -10.53 -24.57 5.02
N VAL A 192 -10.29 -25.47 5.99
CA VAL A 192 -10.61 -25.20 7.39
C VAL A 192 -9.55 -24.28 7.98
N PRO A 193 -9.91 -23.06 8.44
CA PRO A 193 -8.97 -22.18 9.09
C PRO A 193 -8.52 -22.73 10.45
N GLU A 194 -7.34 -22.31 10.90
CA GLU A 194 -6.92 -22.56 12.28
C GLU A 194 -7.94 -21.97 13.27
N LYS A 195 -8.22 -22.70 14.37
CA LYS A 195 -9.05 -22.17 15.45
C LYS A 195 -8.40 -20.91 16.03
N ARG A 196 -9.13 -19.81 16.00
CA ARG A 196 -8.73 -18.53 16.58
C ARG A 196 -9.77 -18.10 17.63
N ASN A 197 -9.42 -17.15 18.47
CA ASN A 197 -10.32 -16.56 19.48
C ASN A 197 -10.74 -17.56 20.57
N GLU A 198 -9.82 -18.37 21.07
CA GLU A 198 -10.09 -19.17 22.27
C GLU A 198 -10.29 -18.26 23.49
N THR A 199 -11.26 -18.62 24.35
CA THR A 199 -11.52 -17.91 25.60
C THR A 199 -10.29 -18.02 26.52
N ILE A 200 -9.89 -16.91 27.16
CA ILE A 200 -8.78 -16.92 28.11
C ILE A 200 -9.23 -17.53 29.43
N ASN A 201 -8.30 -18.17 30.12
CA ASN A 201 -8.52 -18.74 31.44
C ASN A 201 -8.50 -17.66 32.54
N LEU A 202 -8.83 -18.02 33.78
CA LEU A 202 -8.88 -17.09 34.90
C LEU A 202 -7.52 -16.40 35.19
N LEU A 203 -6.39 -17.11 35.00
CA LEU A 203 -5.07 -16.51 35.15
C LEU A 203 -4.84 -15.43 34.08
N GLY A 204 -5.22 -15.68 32.83
CA GLY A 204 -5.17 -14.69 31.76
C GLY A 204 -6.07 -13.49 32.01
N ILE A 205 -7.28 -13.71 32.57
CA ILE A 205 -8.19 -12.64 32.99
C ILE A 205 -7.56 -11.77 34.03
N GLU A 206 -7.01 -12.34 35.12
CA GLU A 206 -6.38 -11.59 36.19
C GLU A 206 -5.14 -10.82 35.67
N LEU A 207 -4.28 -11.47 34.90
CA LEU A 207 -3.12 -10.81 34.31
C LEU A 207 -3.54 -9.63 33.40
N THR A 208 -4.59 -9.79 32.60
CA THR A 208 -5.12 -8.75 31.72
C THR A 208 -5.61 -7.55 32.51
N LYS A 209 -6.30 -7.75 33.62
CA LYS A 209 -6.76 -6.65 34.50
C LYS A 209 -5.60 -5.78 34.96
N TYR A 210 -4.49 -6.41 35.40
CA TYR A 210 -3.30 -5.66 35.83
C TYR A 210 -2.57 -5.01 34.66
N LEU A 211 -2.40 -5.69 33.54
CA LEU A 211 -1.71 -5.14 32.37
C LEU A 211 -2.46 -3.93 31.77
N ASN A 212 -3.77 -3.94 31.79
CA ASN A 212 -4.60 -2.82 31.31
C ASN A 212 -4.42 -1.53 32.14
N LEU A 213 -3.84 -1.58 33.32
CA LEU A 213 -3.47 -0.40 34.09
C LEU A 213 -2.23 0.32 33.54
N TYR A 214 -1.39 -0.37 32.80
CA TYR A 214 -0.07 0.11 32.38
C TYR A 214 0.15 0.10 30.87
N LEU A 215 -0.69 -0.62 30.11
CA LEU A 215 -0.49 -0.84 28.67
C LEU A 215 -1.75 -0.51 27.88
N ASP A 216 -1.56 0.16 26.77
CA ASP A 216 -2.61 0.33 25.77
C ASP A 216 -2.74 -0.96 24.94
N GLY A 217 -3.97 -1.45 24.82
CA GLY A 217 -4.56 -2.67 24.23
C GLY A 217 -3.86 -3.57 23.19
N ASN A 218 -2.54 -3.54 23.05
CA ASN A 218 -1.83 -4.28 22.00
C ASN A 218 -1.30 -5.69 22.35
N LEU A 219 -1.61 -6.20 23.55
CA LEU A 219 -1.14 -7.53 24.00
C LEU A 219 -2.20 -8.64 23.87
N ILE A 220 -3.35 -8.35 23.32
CA ILE A 220 -4.51 -9.23 23.23
C ILE A 220 -4.16 -10.62 22.65
N TYR A 221 -3.53 -10.64 21.48
CA TYR A 221 -3.19 -11.88 20.80
C TYR A 221 -2.16 -12.73 21.54
N GLU A 222 -1.22 -12.07 22.23
CA GLU A 222 -0.20 -12.77 23.00
C GLU A 222 -0.81 -13.41 24.26
N ILE A 223 -1.71 -12.71 24.95
CA ILE A 223 -2.40 -13.26 26.14
C ILE A 223 -3.27 -14.46 25.73
N GLN A 224 -4.07 -14.35 24.68
CA GLN A 224 -4.91 -15.43 24.16
C GLN A 224 -4.11 -16.67 23.78
N LYS A 225 -2.90 -16.50 23.27
CA LYS A 225 -2.02 -17.60 22.89
C LYS A 225 -1.50 -18.40 24.09
N TYR A 226 -1.21 -17.71 25.20
CA TYR A 226 -0.55 -18.32 26.36
C TYR A 226 -1.51 -18.76 27.47
N PHE A 227 -2.68 -18.16 27.56
CA PHE A 227 -3.62 -18.37 28.68
C PHE A 227 -4.98 -18.88 28.18
N THR A 228 -4.98 -20.00 27.48
CA THR A 228 -6.23 -20.63 27.00
C THR A 228 -7.01 -21.27 28.14
N PHE A 229 -8.33 -21.37 28.01
CA PHE A 229 -9.22 -21.89 29.04
C PHE A 229 -8.97 -23.35 29.43
N LYS A 230 -8.29 -24.13 28.58
CA LYS A 230 -8.00 -25.55 28.82
C LYS A 230 -6.86 -25.80 29.80
N GLU A 231 -6.07 -24.78 30.07
CA GLU A 231 -4.93 -24.93 30.98
C GLU A 231 -5.33 -24.79 32.44
N PHE A 232 -4.81 -25.66 33.30
CA PHE A 232 -4.92 -25.63 34.76
C PHE A 232 -6.33 -25.74 35.35
N ASP A 233 -7.34 -26.18 34.58
CA ASP A 233 -8.78 -26.15 35.00
C ASP A 233 -9.23 -24.78 35.52
N LEU A 234 -8.66 -23.73 34.95
CA LEU A 234 -8.94 -22.32 35.30
C LEU A 234 -10.04 -21.71 34.43
N ILE A 235 -11.06 -22.48 34.13
CA ILE A 235 -12.24 -21.97 33.41
C ILE A 235 -12.92 -20.90 34.28
N PHE A 236 -13.07 -19.68 33.72
CA PHE A 236 -13.81 -18.62 34.42
C PHE A 236 -15.29 -19.01 34.57
N ARG A 237 -15.78 -19.02 35.81
CA ARG A 237 -17.17 -19.30 36.15
C ARG A 237 -17.68 -18.24 37.13
N PRO A 238 -18.64 -17.39 36.75
CA PRO A 238 -19.22 -16.38 37.63
C PRO A 238 -19.78 -16.93 38.93
N LYS A 239 -20.15 -16.09 39.87
CA LYS A 239 -20.91 -16.50 41.06
C LYS A 239 -22.20 -17.24 40.64
N LYS A 240 -22.53 -18.29 41.34
CA LYS A 240 -23.77 -19.08 41.12
C LYS A 240 -24.99 -18.18 41.07
N LYS A 241 -25.12 -17.23 41.99
CA LYS A 241 -26.22 -16.29 42.08
C LYS A 241 -26.35 -15.42 40.82
N ILE A 242 -25.23 -14.98 40.23
CA ILE A 242 -25.26 -14.23 38.97
C ILE A 242 -25.76 -15.07 37.81
N VAL A 243 -25.27 -16.32 37.70
CA VAL A 243 -25.77 -17.25 36.67
C VAL A 243 -27.29 -17.48 36.82
N GLN A 244 -27.77 -17.60 38.07
CA GLN A 244 -29.18 -17.74 38.36
C GLN A 244 -29.97 -16.49 37.91
N ILE A 245 -29.53 -15.27 38.26
CA ILE A 245 -30.16 -14.00 37.88
C ILE A 245 -30.28 -13.89 36.35
N TYR A 246 -29.22 -14.19 35.60
CA TYR A 246 -29.26 -14.18 34.14
C TYR A 246 -30.21 -15.25 33.59
N SER A 247 -30.17 -16.49 34.13
CA SER A 247 -31.02 -17.58 33.66
C SER A 247 -32.50 -17.24 33.85
N GLU A 248 -32.86 -16.70 35.01
CA GLU A 248 -34.27 -16.29 35.32
C GLU A 248 -34.69 -15.12 34.41
N TYR A 249 -33.85 -14.13 34.20
CA TYR A 249 -34.15 -12.96 33.35
C TYR A 249 -34.39 -13.34 31.87
N PHE A 250 -33.61 -14.29 31.34
CA PHE A 250 -33.70 -14.68 29.94
C PHE A 250 -34.69 -15.83 29.69
N GLU A 251 -35.30 -16.43 30.71
CA GLU A 251 -36.17 -17.61 30.54
C GLU A 251 -37.33 -17.29 29.59
N ASP A 252 -38.10 -16.24 29.85
CA ASP A 252 -39.23 -15.82 29.02
C ASP A 252 -38.83 -15.38 27.63
N LEU A 253 -37.67 -14.71 27.51
CA LEU A 253 -37.16 -14.23 26.24
C LEU A 253 -36.72 -15.42 25.36
N ASN A 254 -36.04 -16.39 25.95
CA ASN A 254 -35.63 -17.61 25.28
C ASN A 254 -36.84 -18.47 24.90
N GLU A 255 -37.87 -18.54 25.75
CA GLU A 255 -39.11 -19.31 25.45
C GLU A 255 -39.85 -18.68 24.26
N TRP A 256 -39.87 -17.33 24.15
CA TRP A 256 -40.42 -16.68 22.96
C TRP A 256 -39.64 -17.09 21.70
N VAL A 257 -38.30 -17.02 21.73
CA VAL A 257 -37.46 -17.44 20.60
C VAL A 257 -37.67 -18.89 20.23
N ARG A 258 -37.76 -19.77 21.25
CA ARG A 258 -38.02 -21.20 21.06
C ARG A 258 -39.32 -21.42 20.30
N LYS A 259 -40.43 -20.81 20.76
CA LYS A 259 -41.75 -20.96 20.12
C LYS A 259 -41.76 -20.45 18.69
N GLU A 260 -41.11 -19.34 18.42
CA GLU A 260 -41.13 -18.68 17.12
C GLU A 260 -40.24 -19.34 16.07
N PHE A 261 -39.09 -19.90 16.47
CA PHE A 261 -38.07 -20.37 15.53
C PHE A 261 -37.70 -21.87 15.73
N PHE A 262 -37.95 -22.42 16.91
CA PHE A 262 -37.59 -23.82 17.25
C PHE A 262 -38.74 -24.56 17.95
N PRO A 263 -39.96 -24.60 17.37
CA PRO A 263 -41.14 -25.15 18.05
C PRO A 263 -40.99 -26.62 18.48
N ASN A 264 -40.14 -27.37 17.80
CA ASN A 264 -39.89 -28.79 18.08
C ASN A 264 -38.88 -29.04 19.20
N LYS A 265 -38.19 -27.99 19.71
CA LYS A 265 -37.26 -28.15 20.83
C LYS A 265 -37.99 -28.01 22.16
N GLN A 266 -37.63 -28.82 23.14
CA GLN A 266 -38.19 -28.72 24.49
C GLN A 266 -37.69 -27.44 25.19
N ASN A 267 -36.40 -27.12 25.07
CA ASN A 267 -35.77 -25.91 25.58
C ASN A 267 -34.90 -25.28 24.47
N LEU A 268 -34.80 -23.96 24.43
CA LEU A 268 -33.93 -23.26 23.46
C LEU A 268 -32.47 -23.62 23.73
N PHE A 269 -32.02 -23.47 24.97
CA PHE A 269 -30.71 -23.86 25.45
C PHE A 269 -30.85 -24.85 26.60
N SER A 270 -29.81 -25.66 26.82
CA SER A 270 -29.77 -26.60 27.95
C SER A 270 -29.81 -25.85 29.27
N LYS A 271 -30.68 -26.25 30.20
CA LYS A 271 -30.70 -25.63 31.54
C LYS A 271 -29.35 -25.90 32.24
N LYS A 272 -28.76 -24.84 32.81
CA LYS A 272 -27.53 -24.96 33.59
C LYS A 272 -27.83 -25.72 34.88
N ASP A 273 -27.15 -26.83 35.12
CA ASP A 273 -27.21 -27.50 36.44
C ASP A 273 -26.44 -26.69 37.46
N LEU A 274 -27.17 -25.97 38.30
CA LEU A 274 -26.60 -25.19 39.37
C LEU A 274 -26.40 -25.99 40.69
N THR A 275 -26.80 -27.28 40.75
CA THR A 275 -26.67 -28.09 41.94
C THR A 275 -25.19 -28.33 42.28
N ASN A 276 -24.41 -28.73 41.26
CA ASN A 276 -22.98 -29.00 41.39
C ASN A 276 -22.13 -27.88 40.82
N TYR A 277 -22.68 -26.68 40.62
CA TYR A 277 -21.95 -25.55 40.04
C TYR A 277 -20.84 -25.06 40.96
N LYS A 278 -19.60 -25.09 40.46
CA LYS A 278 -18.43 -24.62 41.17
C LYS A 278 -18.06 -23.24 40.61
N GLU A 279 -18.20 -22.24 41.45
CA GLU A 279 -17.76 -20.85 41.12
C GLU A 279 -16.23 -20.81 40.93
N ASN A 280 -15.76 -20.05 39.94
CA ASN A 280 -14.37 -19.84 39.69
C ASN A 280 -14.17 -18.46 39.00
N TYR A 281 -14.44 -17.39 39.75
CA TYR A 281 -14.42 -16.01 39.24
C TYR A 281 -13.26 -15.18 39.77
N GLU A 282 -12.49 -15.70 40.72
CA GLU A 282 -11.38 -15.05 41.41
C GLU A 282 -10.25 -16.05 41.64
N LEU A 283 -9.02 -15.61 41.39
CA LEU A 283 -7.83 -16.42 41.64
C LEU A 283 -7.48 -16.28 43.13
N LYS A 284 -7.79 -17.32 43.94
CA LYS A 284 -7.60 -17.32 45.40
C LYS A 284 -6.16 -17.45 45.81
N GLU A 285 -5.32 -18.12 45.03
CA GLU A 285 -3.91 -18.33 45.26
C GLU A 285 -3.13 -18.41 43.93
N ILE A 286 -1.85 -17.99 44.01
CA ILE A 286 -0.96 -18.13 42.86
C ILE A 286 -0.02 -19.30 43.11
N LYS A 287 -0.25 -20.40 42.41
CA LYS A 287 0.58 -21.60 42.47
C LYS A 287 1.89 -21.40 41.74
N LYS A 288 2.90 -22.21 42.02
CA LYS A 288 4.22 -22.16 41.38
C LYS A 288 4.10 -22.29 39.88
N GLU A 289 3.27 -23.21 39.36
CA GLU A 289 3.04 -23.44 37.94
C GLU A 289 2.47 -22.21 37.19
N TYR A 290 1.72 -21.34 37.89
CA TYR A 290 1.22 -20.09 37.32
C TYR A 290 2.34 -19.07 37.12
N TRP A 291 3.27 -19.01 38.08
CA TRP A 291 4.48 -18.19 37.96
C TRP A 291 5.36 -18.67 36.81
N ASP A 292 5.53 -19.97 36.62
CA ASP A 292 6.31 -20.52 35.51
C ASP A 292 5.69 -20.12 34.18
N LYS A 293 4.34 -20.19 34.04
CA LYS A 293 3.63 -19.76 32.84
C LYS A 293 3.72 -18.26 32.58
N ILE A 294 3.62 -17.44 33.62
CA ILE A 294 3.80 -15.97 33.52
C ILE A 294 5.21 -15.63 33.07
N ALA A 295 6.22 -16.31 33.64
CA ALA A 295 7.62 -16.11 33.29
C ALA A 295 7.89 -16.48 31.81
N GLU A 296 7.35 -17.62 31.37
CA GLU A 296 7.39 -18.04 29.94
C GLU A 296 6.78 -16.98 29.01
N PHE A 297 5.60 -16.48 29.36
CA PHE A 297 4.90 -15.43 28.61
C PHE A 297 5.75 -14.15 28.51
N ILE A 298 6.29 -13.66 29.65
CA ILE A 298 7.14 -12.46 29.67
C ILE A 298 8.41 -12.66 28.84
N ALA A 299 9.07 -13.83 29.00
CA ALA A 299 10.28 -14.15 28.25
C ALA A 299 10.04 -14.15 26.74
N ASN A 300 8.93 -14.73 26.30
CA ASN A 300 8.58 -14.78 24.88
C ASN A 300 8.21 -13.40 24.32
N ILE A 301 7.50 -12.56 25.08
CA ILE A 301 7.23 -11.17 24.66
C ILE A 301 8.54 -10.40 24.50
N ILE A 302 9.44 -10.48 25.45
CA ILE A 302 10.75 -9.81 25.38
C ILE A 302 11.53 -10.29 24.15
N LYS A 303 11.59 -11.61 23.94
CA LYS A 303 12.28 -12.21 22.79
C LYS A 303 11.70 -11.73 21.47
N ASN A 304 10.38 -11.74 21.32
CA ASN A 304 9.70 -11.28 20.11
C ASN A 304 9.94 -9.78 19.86
N LYS A 305 9.86 -8.94 20.90
CA LYS A 305 10.13 -7.51 20.80
C LYS A 305 11.58 -7.23 20.41
N ASN A 306 12.54 -7.95 21.01
CA ASN A 306 13.95 -7.83 20.66
C ASN A 306 14.20 -8.22 19.19
N GLN A 307 13.56 -9.28 18.70
CA GLN A 307 13.67 -9.66 17.28
C GLN A 307 13.12 -8.57 16.35
N ILE A 308 11.96 -8.02 16.66
CA ILE A 308 11.38 -6.91 15.89
C ILE A 308 12.31 -5.68 15.87
N ILE A 309 12.95 -5.38 17.01
CA ILE A 309 13.92 -4.28 17.10
C ILE A 309 15.13 -4.55 16.20
N ILE A 310 15.70 -5.76 16.26
CA ILE A 310 16.84 -6.18 15.42
C ILE A 310 16.48 -6.04 13.94
N ASP A 311 15.31 -6.52 13.53
CA ASP A 311 14.85 -6.45 12.13
C ASP A 311 14.66 -5.00 11.68
N LYS A 312 14.11 -4.14 12.53
CA LYS A 312 14.00 -2.70 12.25
C LYS A 312 15.38 -2.03 12.12
N ILE A 313 16.34 -2.35 12.99
CA ILE A 313 17.71 -1.83 12.91
C ILE A 313 18.36 -2.24 11.60
N ASN A 314 18.23 -3.51 11.20
CA ASN A 314 18.79 -4.02 9.96
C ASN A 314 18.15 -3.32 8.72
N ASN A 315 16.84 -3.10 8.75
CA ASN A 315 16.14 -2.37 7.69
C ASN A 315 16.60 -0.92 7.60
N ILE A 316 16.84 -0.24 8.73
CA ILE A 316 17.39 1.13 8.75
C ILE A 316 18.79 1.15 8.14
N LYS A 317 19.71 0.25 8.57
CA LYS A 317 21.07 0.15 8.01
C LYS A 317 21.06 -0.06 6.50
N ASN A 318 20.17 -0.92 6.00
CA ASN A 318 20.02 -1.14 4.56
C ASN A 318 19.56 0.15 3.83
N LYS A 319 18.59 0.87 4.38
CA LYS A 319 18.14 2.15 3.81
C LYS A 319 19.25 3.21 3.81
N ASP A 320 20.02 3.31 4.88
CA ASP A 320 21.15 4.24 4.98
C ASP A 320 22.22 3.94 3.93
N SER A 321 22.52 2.67 3.67
CA SER A 321 23.45 2.28 2.60
C SER A 321 22.95 2.68 1.21
N ILE A 322 21.66 2.53 0.94
CA ILE A 322 21.02 2.95 -0.32
C ILE A 322 21.10 4.48 -0.47
N ILE A 323 20.75 5.23 0.58
CA ILE A 323 20.80 6.70 0.59
C ILE A 323 22.22 7.19 0.33
N THR A 324 23.21 6.56 0.98
CA THR A 324 24.63 6.92 0.81
C THR A 324 25.09 6.70 -0.65
N ASN A 325 24.70 5.59 -1.27
CA ASN A 325 25.01 5.30 -2.66
C ASN A 325 24.33 6.27 -3.62
N GLN A 326 23.07 6.60 -3.40
CA GLN A 326 22.33 7.58 -4.19
C GLN A 326 22.94 8.98 -4.08
N SER A 327 23.36 9.38 -2.87
CA SER A 327 24.04 10.66 -2.64
C SER A 327 25.35 10.76 -3.42
N LYS A 328 26.18 9.71 -3.42
CA LYS A 328 27.42 9.65 -4.23
C LYS A 328 27.13 9.77 -5.72
N GLN A 329 26.13 9.06 -6.22
CA GLN A 329 25.72 9.18 -7.64
C GLN A 329 25.23 10.57 -7.99
N THR A 330 24.44 11.18 -7.12
CA THR A 330 23.96 12.55 -7.29
C THR A 330 25.11 13.55 -7.36
N GLN A 331 26.14 13.42 -6.51
CA GLN A 331 27.33 14.26 -6.57
C GLN A 331 28.09 14.11 -7.89
N ILE A 332 28.21 12.87 -8.40
CA ILE A 332 28.85 12.61 -9.70
C ILE A 332 28.04 13.27 -10.83
N HIS A 333 26.72 13.19 -10.79
CA HIS A 333 25.86 13.83 -11.78
C HIS A 333 25.96 15.35 -11.73
N LEU A 334 25.94 15.95 -10.53
CA LEU A 334 26.09 17.39 -10.34
C LEU A 334 27.42 17.89 -10.89
N SER A 335 28.53 17.18 -10.64
CA SER A 335 29.84 17.52 -11.18
C SER A 335 29.88 17.47 -12.71
N LYS A 336 29.22 16.50 -13.34
CA LYS A 336 29.07 16.40 -14.80
C LYS A 336 28.25 17.57 -15.36
N ILE A 337 27.13 17.90 -14.71
CA ILE A 337 26.27 19.02 -15.12
C ILE A 337 27.06 20.33 -15.07
N SER A 338 27.75 20.60 -13.96
CA SER A 338 28.55 21.81 -13.81
C SER A 338 29.64 21.92 -14.87
N ARG A 339 30.26 20.79 -15.24
CA ARG A 339 31.23 20.78 -16.35
C ARG A 339 30.57 21.10 -17.69
N ILE A 340 29.42 20.51 -17.99
CA ILE A 340 28.68 20.80 -19.23
C ILE A 340 28.24 22.27 -19.30
N GLU A 341 27.76 22.79 -18.18
CA GLU A 341 27.38 24.23 -18.09
C GLU A 341 28.54 25.16 -18.39
N LEU A 342 29.74 24.87 -17.87
CA LEU A 342 30.96 25.63 -18.18
C LEU A 342 31.32 25.53 -19.67
N GLU A 343 31.24 24.32 -20.26
CA GLU A 343 31.49 24.10 -21.68
C GLU A 343 30.48 24.86 -22.56
N LEU A 344 29.20 24.80 -22.22
CA LEU A 344 28.12 25.51 -22.93
C LEU A 344 28.27 27.03 -22.82
N SER A 345 28.57 27.53 -21.63
CA SER A 345 28.84 28.96 -21.40
C SER A 345 30.01 29.43 -22.24
N PHE A 346 31.10 28.65 -22.28
CA PHE A 346 32.25 28.96 -23.11
C PHE A 346 31.88 28.97 -24.60
N GLN A 347 31.15 27.94 -25.07
CA GLN A 347 30.74 27.86 -26.48
C GLN A 347 29.77 28.98 -26.88
N SER A 348 28.85 29.34 -25.97
CA SER A 348 27.93 30.47 -26.20
C SER A 348 28.66 31.78 -26.41
N LYS A 349 29.74 32.01 -25.65
CA LYS A 349 30.53 33.25 -25.72
C LYS A 349 31.52 33.29 -26.87
N TYR A 350 32.21 32.17 -27.16
CA TYR A 350 33.35 32.16 -28.09
C TYR A 350 33.14 31.27 -29.32
N GLY A 351 32.02 30.55 -29.41
CA GLY A 351 31.76 29.55 -30.42
C GLY A 351 32.55 28.25 -30.18
N THR A 352 32.71 27.42 -31.21
CA THR A 352 33.43 26.14 -31.14
C THR A 352 34.78 26.20 -31.88
N ALA A 353 35.75 25.36 -31.50
CA ALA A 353 37.00 25.22 -32.22
C ALA A 353 36.76 24.76 -33.66
N GLN A 354 35.77 23.90 -33.89
CA GLN A 354 35.36 23.45 -35.21
C GLN A 354 34.98 24.66 -36.11
N GLN A 355 34.12 25.56 -35.63
CA GLN A 355 33.71 26.77 -36.37
C GLN A 355 34.92 27.66 -36.68
N ARG A 356 35.85 27.77 -35.74
CA ARG A 356 37.08 28.55 -35.97
C ARG A 356 37.97 27.96 -37.06
N ILE A 357 38.09 26.61 -37.11
CA ILE A 357 38.85 25.94 -38.17
C ILE A 357 38.11 26.05 -39.51
N GLN A 358 36.79 25.92 -39.53
CA GLN A 358 35.97 26.13 -40.74
C GLN A 358 36.08 27.57 -41.27
N ASN A 359 36.21 28.54 -40.38
CA ASN A 359 36.39 29.94 -40.76
C ASN A 359 37.82 30.31 -41.21
N ARG A 360 38.77 29.38 -41.16
CA ARG A 360 40.12 29.66 -41.72
C ARG A 360 40.08 29.70 -43.24
N LEU A 361 40.90 30.56 -43.80
CA LEU A 361 40.99 30.79 -45.25
C LEU A 361 41.23 29.50 -46.01
N CYS A 362 42.12 28.62 -45.54
CA CYS A 362 42.39 27.34 -46.18
C CYS A 362 41.12 26.46 -46.26
N TYR A 363 40.30 26.35 -45.19
CA TYR A 363 39.08 25.60 -45.23
C TYR A 363 38.05 26.19 -46.20
N LYS A 364 37.82 27.51 -46.13
CA LYS A 364 36.90 28.24 -47.01
C LYS A 364 37.28 28.08 -48.49
N LEU A 365 38.59 28.23 -48.84
CA LEU A 365 39.04 28.05 -50.21
C LEU A 365 38.88 26.62 -50.72
N GLY A 366 39.22 25.63 -49.86
CA GLY A 366 39.03 24.25 -50.24
C GLY A 366 37.58 23.87 -50.43
N GLN A 367 36.68 24.39 -49.58
CA GLN A 367 35.25 24.21 -49.72
C GLN A 367 34.70 24.83 -50.99
N THR A 368 35.15 26.08 -51.32
CA THR A 368 34.80 26.77 -52.58
C THR A 368 35.23 25.92 -53.80
N MET A 369 36.42 25.32 -53.77
CA MET A 369 36.87 24.46 -54.85
C MET A 369 36.02 23.21 -55.00
N ILE A 370 35.61 22.57 -53.88
CA ILE A 370 34.82 21.35 -53.90
C ILE A 370 33.43 21.64 -54.48
N ILE A 371 32.81 22.70 -53.98
CA ILE A 371 31.43 23.06 -54.41
C ILE A 371 31.39 23.40 -55.91
N ASN A 372 32.36 24.19 -56.37
CA ASN A 372 32.41 24.69 -57.75
C ASN A 372 33.21 23.81 -58.72
N SER A 373 33.55 22.59 -58.36
CA SER A 373 34.24 21.61 -59.24
C SER A 373 33.29 20.63 -59.94
N LYS A 374 31.96 20.78 -59.77
CA LYS A 374 30.94 19.87 -60.24
C LYS A 374 30.64 20.05 -61.75
N ASN A 375 30.72 21.27 -62.26
CA ASN A 375 30.40 21.62 -63.63
C ASN A 375 31.59 22.24 -64.35
N ILE A 376 31.71 22.07 -65.67
CA ILE A 376 32.81 22.62 -66.45
C ILE A 376 32.78 24.17 -66.46
N VAL A 377 31.58 24.77 -66.48
CA VAL A 377 31.38 26.21 -66.44
C VAL A 377 31.91 26.78 -65.11
N ASP A 378 31.54 26.15 -64.00
CA ASP A 378 31.99 26.54 -62.64
C ASP A 378 33.50 26.43 -62.48
N ILE A 379 34.11 25.42 -63.14
CA ILE A 379 35.56 25.26 -63.13
C ILE A 379 36.24 26.41 -63.88
N LEU A 380 35.66 26.92 -64.97
CA LEU A 380 36.17 28.07 -65.74
C LEU A 380 36.13 29.35 -64.90
N PHE A 381 35.07 29.51 -64.08
CA PHE A 381 34.90 30.66 -63.18
C PHE A 381 35.57 30.46 -61.82
N MET A 382 36.22 29.32 -61.57
CA MET A 382 36.88 29.03 -60.28
C MET A 382 37.81 30.13 -59.77
N PRO A 383 38.67 30.80 -60.63
CA PRO A 383 39.52 31.88 -60.14
C PRO A 383 38.69 33.04 -59.51
N ILE A 384 37.52 33.33 -60.07
CA ILE A 384 36.63 34.38 -59.60
C ILE A 384 36.02 33.99 -58.24
N TYR A 385 35.54 32.75 -58.12
CA TYR A 385 35.01 32.25 -56.83
C TYR A 385 36.05 32.25 -55.73
N LEU A 386 37.29 31.83 -56.06
CA LEU A 386 38.38 31.84 -55.09
C LEU A 386 38.80 33.25 -54.68
N LEU A 387 38.84 34.21 -55.64
CA LEU A 387 39.11 35.62 -55.36
C LEU A 387 38.01 36.22 -54.46
N SER A 388 36.74 35.95 -54.78
CA SER A 388 35.61 36.40 -53.95
C SER A 388 35.72 35.86 -52.52
N THR A 389 35.97 34.56 -52.35
CA THR A 389 36.18 33.93 -51.04
C THR A 389 37.33 34.56 -50.26
N PHE A 390 38.42 34.86 -50.93
CA PHE A 390 39.58 35.51 -50.32
C PHE A 390 39.27 36.94 -49.89
N LEU A 391 38.62 37.76 -50.76
CA LEU A 391 38.23 39.11 -50.43
C LEU A 391 37.24 39.17 -49.24
N ASN A 392 36.22 38.31 -49.27
CA ASN A 392 35.29 38.17 -48.17
C ASN A 392 36.00 37.80 -46.85
N TYR A 393 36.93 36.86 -46.90
CA TYR A 393 37.72 36.50 -45.72
C TYR A 393 38.52 37.67 -45.20
N LYS A 394 39.19 38.43 -46.07
CA LYS A 394 39.96 39.65 -45.69
C LYS A 394 39.08 40.74 -45.07
N GLN A 395 37.83 40.87 -45.57
CA GLN A 395 36.87 41.82 -45.03
C GLN A 395 36.41 41.37 -43.65
N ASP A 396 36.09 40.12 -43.48
CA ASP A 396 35.73 39.53 -42.18
C ASP A 396 36.84 39.74 -41.12
N GLN A 397 38.09 39.49 -41.52
CA GLN A 397 39.25 39.74 -40.64
C GLN A 397 39.42 41.22 -40.26
N LYS A 398 39.20 42.12 -41.23
CA LYS A 398 39.27 43.59 -40.99
C LYS A 398 38.16 43.99 -39.97
N ILE A 399 36.92 43.49 -40.16
CA ILE A 399 35.83 43.77 -39.24
C ILE A 399 36.12 43.18 -37.86
N TYR A 400 36.63 41.98 -37.76
CA TYR A 400 37.02 41.36 -36.50
C TYR A 400 38.10 42.19 -35.77
N HIS A 401 39.13 42.58 -36.43
CA HIS A 401 40.21 43.47 -35.85
C HIS A 401 39.67 44.81 -35.39
N GLN A 402 38.71 45.39 -36.11
CA GLN A 402 38.10 46.69 -35.72
C GLN A 402 37.25 46.49 -34.47
N LYS A 403 36.47 45.33 -34.36
CA LYS A 403 35.68 44.99 -33.18
C LYS A 403 36.55 44.80 -31.94
N ILE A 404 37.69 44.08 -32.06
CA ILE A 404 38.63 43.89 -30.94
C ILE A 404 39.31 45.19 -30.53
N LYS A 405 39.57 46.07 -31.48
CA LYS A 405 40.17 47.39 -31.16
C LYS A 405 39.21 48.27 -30.36
N LYS A 406 37.88 48.14 -30.61
CA LYS A 406 36.83 48.83 -29.84
C LYS A 406 36.56 48.16 -28.50
N ASP A 407 36.51 46.84 -28.48
CA ASP A 407 36.25 46.02 -27.29
C ASP A 407 37.20 44.82 -27.23
N PRO A 408 38.28 44.90 -26.44
CA PRO A 408 39.27 43.84 -26.28
C PRO A 408 38.72 42.54 -25.74
N THR A 409 37.56 42.56 -25.05
CA THR A 409 36.93 41.33 -24.48
C THR A 409 36.38 40.40 -25.56
N LEU A 410 36.18 40.91 -26.78
CA LEU A 410 35.74 40.12 -27.94
C LEU A 410 36.89 39.32 -28.58
N LYS A 411 38.12 39.45 -28.06
CA LYS A 411 39.25 38.65 -28.55
C LYS A 411 39.02 37.16 -28.25
N LEU A 412 39.02 36.36 -29.30
CA LEU A 412 38.85 34.92 -29.16
C LEU A 412 40.09 34.31 -28.45
N PRO A 413 39.84 33.42 -27.47
CA PRO A 413 40.93 32.74 -26.78
C PRO A 413 41.76 31.88 -27.74
N PRO A 414 42.98 31.44 -27.36
CA PRO A 414 43.76 30.48 -28.13
C PRO A 414 42.92 29.28 -28.49
N LEU A 415 43.18 28.64 -29.65
CA LEU A 415 42.37 27.54 -30.15
C LEU A 415 42.42 26.32 -29.19
N GLU A 416 43.57 26.16 -28.54
CA GLU A 416 43.88 25.11 -27.58
C GLU A 416 42.99 25.15 -26.32
N ASN A 417 42.41 26.32 -26.00
CA ASN A 417 41.57 26.53 -24.84
C ASN A 417 40.08 26.16 -25.07
N TYR A 418 39.73 25.73 -26.30
CA TYR A 418 38.37 25.33 -26.60
C TYR A 418 38.10 23.90 -26.15
N PRO A 419 36.95 23.62 -25.53
CA PRO A 419 36.62 22.29 -25.06
C PRO A 419 36.65 21.21 -26.17
N ASP A 420 36.22 21.60 -27.38
CA ASP A 420 36.18 20.75 -28.57
C ASP A 420 37.49 20.77 -29.41
N TYR A 421 38.61 21.27 -28.85
CA TYR A 421 39.85 21.45 -29.59
C TYR A 421 40.39 20.15 -30.20
N GLN A 422 40.41 19.04 -29.44
CA GLN A 422 40.92 17.75 -29.91
C GLN A 422 40.11 17.21 -31.08
N GLU A 423 38.80 17.36 -31.01
CA GLU A 423 37.91 16.93 -32.11
C GLU A 423 38.06 17.85 -33.34
N ALA A 424 38.15 19.13 -33.10
CA ALA A 424 38.34 20.12 -34.16
C ALA A 424 39.67 19.94 -34.93
N LEU A 425 40.71 19.44 -34.27
CA LEU A 425 41.99 19.14 -34.94
C LEU A 425 41.81 18.09 -36.05
N LYS A 426 40.89 17.13 -35.93
CA LYS A 426 40.58 16.16 -36.97
C LYS A 426 40.17 16.79 -38.28
N MET A 427 39.55 17.99 -38.23
CA MET A 427 39.14 18.69 -39.44
C MET A 427 40.29 19.18 -40.31
N LYS A 428 41.52 19.35 -39.76
CA LYS A 428 42.67 19.66 -40.55
C LYS A 428 43.03 18.53 -41.53
N ASN A 429 42.56 17.33 -41.25
CA ASN A 429 42.77 16.18 -42.17
C ASN A 429 41.69 16.09 -43.24
N TYR A 430 40.60 16.85 -43.15
CA TYR A 430 39.55 16.85 -44.16
C TYR A 430 40.04 17.34 -45.48
N PHE A 431 39.48 16.73 -46.56
CA PHE A 431 39.88 17.03 -47.92
C PHE A 431 39.80 18.55 -48.25
N SER A 432 38.72 19.21 -47.77
CA SER A 432 38.56 20.64 -47.95
C SER A 432 39.70 21.47 -47.31
N TYR A 433 40.11 21.14 -46.07
CA TYR A 433 41.19 21.85 -45.43
C TYR A 433 42.52 21.65 -46.15
N ARG A 434 42.87 20.42 -46.46
CA ARG A 434 44.09 20.03 -47.16
C ARG A 434 44.19 20.60 -48.57
N LEU A 435 43.02 20.61 -49.28
CA LEU A 435 42.93 21.20 -50.63
C LEU A 435 43.22 22.71 -50.61
N GLY A 436 42.58 23.42 -49.66
CA GLY A 436 42.82 24.85 -49.52
C GLY A 436 44.22 25.20 -49.04
N GLU A 437 44.79 24.37 -48.14
CA GLU A 437 46.19 24.50 -47.71
C GLU A 437 47.15 24.35 -48.89
N ALA A 438 46.92 23.36 -49.73
CA ALA A 438 47.72 23.11 -50.94
C ALA A 438 47.62 24.30 -51.92
N LEU A 439 46.40 24.83 -52.11
CA LEU A 439 46.20 26.04 -52.94
C LEU A 439 46.94 27.27 -52.37
N MET A 440 46.87 27.50 -51.08
CA MET A 440 47.60 28.61 -50.44
C MET A 440 49.12 28.44 -50.54
N LYS A 441 49.64 27.20 -50.45
CA LYS A 441 51.07 26.95 -50.70
C LYS A 441 51.45 27.20 -52.15
N ALA A 442 50.62 26.72 -53.08
CA ALA A 442 50.87 26.91 -54.50
C ALA A 442 50.79 28.36 -54.93
N SER A 443 49.86 29.15 -54.37
CA SER A 443 49.75 30.57 -54.68
C SER A 443 50.93 31.45 -54.18
N LYS A 444 51.57 31.06 -53.07
CA LYS A 444 52.73 31.73 -52.53
C LYS A 444 53.98 31.57 -53.44
N THR A 445 54.01 30.51 -54.23
CA THR A 445 55.17 30.19 -55.11
C THR A 445 54.77 30.20 -56.58
N TRP A 446 53.72 30.94 -56.95
CA TRP A 446 53.11 30.92 -58.27
C TRP A 446 54.18 31.25 -59.35
N TYR A 447 55.08 32.19 -59.06
CA TYR A 447 56.19 32.62 -59.94
C TYR A 447 57.23 31.54 -60.21
N LYS A 448 57.21 30.42 -59.42
CA LYS A 448 58.07 29.24 -59.63
C LYS A 448 57.31 28.13 -60.37
N GLY A 449 56.21 28.44 -61.00
CA GLY A 449 55.41 27.45 -61.75
C GLY A 449 54.60 26.47 -60.88
N SER A 450 54.43 26.75 -59.57
CA SER A 450 53.76 25.84 -58.66
C SER A 450 52.25 25.67 -58.94
N LEU A 451 51.62 26.67 -59.61
CA LEU A 451 50.23 26.54 -60.02
C LEU A 451 50.03 25.47 -61.13
N PHE A 452 51.02 25.26 -62.00
CA PHE A 452 50.96 24.21 -63.00
C PHE A 452 51.08 22.78 -62.41
N LYS A 453 51.73 22.65 -61.23
CA LYS A 453 51.84 21.40 -60.48
C LYS A 453 50.62 21.13 -59.58
N PHE A 454 49.73 22.09 -59.39
CA PHE A 454 48.59 22.01 -58.48
C PHE A 454 47.59 20.84 -58.81
N PRO A 455 47.25 20.55 -60.09
CA PRO A 455 46.40 19.40 -60.42
C PRO A 455 46.99 18.06 -59.97
N PHE A 456 48.31 17.90 -60.01
CA PHE A 456 49.00 16.71 -59.53
C PHE A 456 48.96 16.60 -58.01
N LEU A 457 49.03 17.72 -57.29
CA LEU A 457 48.87 17.75 -55.83
C LEU A 457 47.47 17.35 -55.42
N ILE A 458 46.43 17.78 -56.16
CA ILE A 458 45.02 17.38 -55.91
C ILE A 458 44.87 15.86 -56.01
N LYS A 459 45.44 15.23 -57.08
CA LYS A 459 45.40 13.78 -57.24
C LYS A 459 46.04 13.06 -56.05
N GLY A 460 47.19 13.56 -55.56
CA GLY A 460 47.89 13.03 -54.39
C GLY A 460 47.11 13.12 -53.09
N ILE A 461 46.41 14.27 -52.88
CA ILE A 461 45.56 14.48 -51.69
C ILE A 461 44.32 13.59 -51.76
N LYS A 462 43.70 13.45 -52.94
CA LYS A 462 42.51 12.60 -53.14
C LYS A 462 42.83 11.12 -52.86
N LYS A 463 44.01 10.62 -53.33
CA LYS A 463 44.46 9.24 -53.12
C LYS A 463 44.70 8.95 -51.62
N ARG A 464 45.18 9.90 -50.84
CA ARG A 464 45.44 9.74 -49.41
C ARG A 464 44.17 9.82 -48.51
N ASN A 465 43.09 10.39 -49.04
CA ASN A 465 41.82 10.49 -48.29
C ASN A 465 40.88 9.25 -48.56
N PHE A 466 41.20 8.41 -49.52
CA PHE A 466 40.44 7.17 -49.80
C PHE A 466 41.03 5.94 -49.10
N HIS A 467 42.15 6.08 -48.38
CA HIS A 467 42.83 4.98 -47.71
C HIS A 467 43.08 5.26 -46.21
N GLY A 468 42.28 6.15 -45.59
CA GLY A 468 42.36 6.44 -44.16
C GLY A 468 40.98 6.47 -43.48
#